data_71194e2e4bb24fdd2a1d4fd98982b4b7
#
_entry.id   71194e2e4bb24fdd2a1d4fd98982b4b7
#
_cell.length_a   1.000
_cell.length_b   1.000
_cell.length_c   1.000
_cell.angle_alpha   90.00
_cell.angle_beta   90.00
_cell.angle_gamma   90.00
#
_symmetry.space_group_name_H-M   'P 1'
#
loop_
_entity.id
_entity.type
_entity.pdbx_description
1 polymer ?
#
loop_
_entity_poly.entity_id
_entity_poly.type
_entity_poly.pdbx_seq_one_letter_code
_entity_poly.pdbx_strand_id
1 'polypeptide(L)'
;MSSNSVESAKEPKSPKEPVEAGPRPPGSHDAPKIPEISETSAGPQTHPPAHIPAQLNASVTPLSPPLPGIIGRILAIPGWQPQPFGWRDWGIAAILFAVTSAIRLGTLRLLTSAHSFTDVLQQWDALHFVDIAQYGYFSSDGQGGPEPDVFQQRLAFFPGLPALIQQVHLLTGLGYVASGWLVVAIAGIVMTAGIMALAALLGAGYRGRILAGILFLGAPMAVTFNMVYTEAPFLALCVWALIFMIQERWWQTTVLIYLLGFVRLTAIDLVATFAIIVLLYARTNWRAWLGVAVSGLSLITYIRFASASTQDIGGYFGMQSKGWNSTFDWGVATVDWVYSTLTEFNDIGYILSVVSIIGAPIAMLIAFRRLPWALWVFGTGITANVLLSDGIMHSRPRLLLPALLLLLPVVLWLEKLSRRVGWHTVWVVPAVLWFAFGTCFSVFMLVFFEWAI
;
A
#
# COMPACT_ATOMS: atom_id res chain seq x y z
N MET A 1 -6.62 -40.06 -50.06
CA MET A 1 -7.94 -40.64 -50.38
C MET A 1 -8.97 -39.90 -49.57
N SER A 2 -9.84 -39.27 -50.30
CA SER A 2 -11.18 -38.71 -50.05
C SER A 2 -11.26 -37.62 -48.96
N SER A 3 -11.35 -36.34 -49.24
CA SER A 3 -12.32 -35.50 -50.03
C SER A 3 -13.75 -35.63 -49.60
N ASN A 4 -14.28 -34.52 -49.04
CA ASN A 4 -15.53 -33.83 -49.43
C ASN A 4 -15.79 -32.76 -48.39
N SER A 5 -15.73 -31.48 -48.77
CA SER A 5 -16.60 -30.55 -49.49
C SER A 5 -17.83 -30.15 -48.69
N VAL A 6 -17.82 -28.88 -48.26
CA VAL A 6 -18.63 -27.71 -48.62
C VAL A 6 -20.13 -27.92 -48.47
N GLU A 7 -20.78 -27.10 -47.65
CA GLU A 7 -22.01 -26.41 -48.05
C GLU A 7 -22.26 -25.12 -47.26
N SER A 8 -22.53 -24.09 -48.03
CA SER A 8 -22.88 -22.72 -47.68
C SER A 8 -24.38 -22.55 -47.73
N ALA A 9 -25.02 -21.88 -46.80
CA ALA A 9 -26.36 -21.28 -46.96
C ALA A 9 -26.55 -20.10 -45.98
N LYS A 10 -26.43 -18.90 -46.50
CA LYS A 10 -27.45 -17.89 -46.84
C LYS A 10 -28.33 -17.40 -45.70
N GLU A 11 -28.11 -16.09 -45.41
CA GLU A 11 -29.10 -15.17 -44.79
C GLU A 11 -30.46 -15.16 -45.48
N PRO A 12 -31.49 -14.70 -44.80
CA PRO A 12 -32.35 -13.70 -45.45
C PRO A 12 -32.66 -12.47 -44.58
N LYS A 13 -32.91 -11.43 -45.36
CA LYS A 13 -33.15 -10.02 -45.11
C LYS A 13 -34.46 -9.72 -44.37
N SER A 14 -34.40 -8.58 -43.68
CA SER A 14 -35.49 -7.70 -43.21
C SER A 14 -36.56 -7.34 -44.22
N PRO A 15 -37.75 -6.92 -43.79
CA PRO A 15 -38.41 -5.79 -44.44
C PRO A 15 -38.77 -4.64 -43.47
N LYS A 16 -38.83 -3.45 -44.10
CA LYS A 16 -39.14 -2.12 -43.59
C LYS A 16 -40.67 -1.85 -43.54
N GLU A 17 -41.05 -1.01 -42.54
CA GLU A 17 -41.99 0.13 -42.49
C GLU A 17 -43.45 -0.05 -43.05
N PRO A 18 -44.45 0.80 -42.67
CA PRO A 18 -44.40 2.26 -42.59
C PRO A 18 -45.16 2.97 -41.44
N VAL A 19 -44.85 4.25 -41.32
CA VAL A 19 -45.43 5.47 -40.77
C VAL A 19 -46.93 5.62 -40.87
N GLU A 20 -47.64 6.12 -39.82
CA GLU A 20 -48.80 6.99 -39.95
C GLU A 20 -48.94 8.01 -38.80
N ALA A 21 -49.42 9.21 -39.18
CA ALA A 21 -49.42 10.44 -38.45
C ALA A 21 -50.81 10.85 -37.90
N GLY A 22 -50.82 11.52 -36.74
CA GLY A 22 -51.72 12.57 -36.32
C GLY A 22 -53.18 12.21 -35.92
N PRO A 23 -53.93 13.03 -35.17
CA PRO A 23 -53.92 14.50 -35.10
C PRO A 23 -54.05 15.15 -33.68
N ARG A 24 -53.84 16.46 -33.59
CA ARG A 24 -54.21 17.44 -32.53
C ARG A 24 -55.54 18.11 -32.82
N PRO A 25 -56.01 19.09 -31.96
CA PRO A 25 -56.46 19.15 -30.57
C PRO A 25 -57.99 19.51 -30.49
N PRO A 26 -58.67 20.05 -29.48
CA PRO A 26 -58.46 21.32 -28.77
C PRO A 26 -59.04 21.41 -27.32
N GLY A 27 -58.85 22.54 -26.62
CA GLY A 27 -59.74 23.01 -25.56
C GLY A 27 -59.08 23.75 -24.39
N SER A 28 -59.17 25.07 -24.49
CA SER A 28 -58.89 26.06 -23.44
C SER A 28 -59.79 25.92 -22.21
N HIS A 29 -59.28 26.25 -21.02
CA HIS A 29 -60.02 27.02 -20.02
C HIS A 29 -59.09 27.51 -18.87
N ASP A 30 -59.09 28.82 -18.73
CA ASP A 30 -59.02 29.69 -17.56
C ASP A 30 -57.95 29.53 -16.47
N ALA A 31 -57.12 30.59 -16.39
CA ALA A 31 -56.27 30.98 -15.26
C ALA A 31 -57.11 31.70 -14.19
N PRO A 32 -56.77 31.58 -12.92
CA PRO A 32 -57.12 32.65 -11.93
C PRO A 32 -55.86 33.44 -11.48
N LYS A 33 -56.14 34.72 -11.25
CA LYS A 33 -55.29 35.87 -10.97
C LYS A 33 -54.40 35.72 -9.74
N ILE A 34 -53.17 36.23 -9.87
CA ILE A 34 -52.20 36.51 -8.81
C ILE A 34 -52.55 37.84 -8.14
N PRO A 35 -52.44 37.99 -6.81
CA PRO A 35 -52.35 39.31 -6.20
C PRO A 35 -50.90 39.78 -6.15
N GLU A 36 -50.70 41.02 -6.57
CA GLU A 36 -49.45 41.78 -6.41
C GLU A 36 -49.07 41.95 -4.93
N ILE A 37 -47.81 41.63 -4.60
CA ILE A 37 -47.16 42.13 -3.40
C ILE A 37 -45.84 42.78 -3.76
N SER A 38 -45.71 43.98 -3.32
CA SER A 38 -44.72 45.01 -3.49
C SER A 38 -43.25 44.56 -3.49
N GLU A 39 -42.51 45.15 -4.42
CA GLU A 39 -41.05 45.21 -4.46
C GLU A 39 -40.48 45.82 -3.20
N THR A 40 -39.64 45.04 -2.51
CA THR A 40 -38.58 45.59 -1.65
C THR A 40 -37.27 44.97 -2.13
N SER A 41 -36.42 45.81 -2.65
CA SER A 41 -35.09 45.56 -3.19
C SER A 41 -34.20 44.90 -2.15
N ALA A 42 -33.80 43.65 -2.40
CA ALA A 42 -32.62 43.03 -1.80
C ALA A 42 -31.85 42.35 -2.93
N GLY A 43 -30.60 42.76 -3.09
CA GLY A 43 -29.70 42.27 -4.13
C GLY A 43 -29.46 40.75 -4.10
N PRO A 44 -28.91 40.17 -5.16
CA PRO A 44 -28.76 38.74 -5.29
C PRO A 44 -27.80 38.22 -4.23
N GLN A 45 -28.33 37.50 -3.22
CA GLN A 45 -27.54 36.65 -2.37
C GLN A 45 -27.13 35.44 -3.19
N THR A 46 -25.86 35.41 -3.60
CA THR A 46 -25.21 34.21 -4.11
C THR A 46 -25.17 33.19 -2.97
N HIS A 47 -26.02 32.19 -3.04
CA HIS A 47 -25.88 31.00 -2.21
C HIS A 47 -24.49 30.40 -2.45
N PRO A 48 -23.66 30.21 -1.41
CA PRO A 48 -22.42 29.47 -1.58
C PRO A 48 -22.77 28.03 -1.99
N PRO A 49 -21.98 27.41 -2.87
CA PRO A 49 -22.21 26.02 -3.28
C PRO A 49 -22.18 25.13 -2.03
N ALA A 50 -23.09 24.16 -1.99
CA ALA A 50 -23.23 23.19 -0.92
C ALA A 50 -21.85 22.68 -0.46
N HIS A 51 -21.52 22.92 0.81
CA HIS A 51 -20.31 22.43 1.43
C HIS A 51 -20.30 20.90 1.33
N ILE A 52 -19.38 20.37 0.53
CA ILE A 52 -19.00 18.96 0.54
C ILE A 52 -18.29 18.72 1.88
N PRO A 53 -18.84 17.91 2.79
CA PRO A 53 -18.15 17.57 4.03
C PRO A 53 -17.02 16.61 3.70
N ALA A 54 -15.87 16.87 4.20
CA ALA A 54 -14.63 16.14 4.25
C ALA A 54 -13.47 16.86 3.57
N GLN A 55 -13.29 18.10 3.92
CA GLN A 55 -11.93 18.61 4.00
C GLN A 55 -11.28 17.91 5.20
N LEU A 56 -10.12 17.27 4.98
CA LEU A 56 -9.14 16.97 6.03
C LEU A 56 -8.59 18.29 6.64
N ASN A 57 -9.48 19.24 6.86
CA ASN A 57 -9.26 20.45 7.63
C ASN A 57 -9.61 20.19 9.11
N ALA A 58 -9.20 19.04 9.64
CA ALA A 58 -8.93 19.01 11.05
C ALA A 58 -7.74 19.96 11.23
N SER A 59 -7.91 21.05 11.94
CA SER A 59 -6.80 21.77 12.53
C SER A 59 -5.88 20.71 13.11
N VAL A 60 -4.74 20.47 12.44
CA VAL A 60 -3.70 19.62 12.98
C VAL A 60 -3.15 20.43 14.13
N THR A 61 -3.77 20.24 15.29
CA THR A 61 -3.11 20.60 16.52
C THR A 61 -1.79 19.85 16.46
N PRO A 62 -0.66 20.55 16.48
CA PRO A 62 0.63 19.85 16.58
C PRO A 62 0.48 18.89 17.73
N LEU A 63 0.89 17.63 17.50
CA LEU A 63 0.99 16.63 18.57
C LEU A 63 1.46 17.36 19.81
N SER A 64 0.66 17.38 20.85
CA SER A 64 0.71 18.17 22.08
C SER A 64 2.04 18.86 22.40
N PRO A 65 2.06 19.98 23.09
CA PRO A 65 3.16 20.92 23.09
C PRO A 65 4.51 20.18 23.15
N PRO A 66 5.48 20.62 22.36
CA PRO A 66 6.79 19.95 22.27
C PRO A 66 7.29 19.65 23.66
N LEU A 67 7.88 18.48 23.86
CA LEU A 67 8.49 18.08 25.13
C LEU A 67 9.19 19.29 25.76
N PRO A 68 8.84 19.69 27.02
CA PRO A 68 9.36 20.90 27.61
C PRO A 68 10.91 20.84 27.69
N GLY A 69 11.56 21.92 27.27
CA GLY A 69 13.00 22.04 27.34
C GLY A 69 13.75 21.94 26.02
N ILE A 70 15.06 21.80 26.12
CA ILE A 70 16.00 21.72 24.97
C ILE A 70 15.62 20.59 24.01
N ILE A 71 15.20 19.44 24.53
CA ILE A 71 14.82 18.26 23.73
C ILE A 71 13.59 18.57 22.85
N GLY A 72 12.57 19.23 23.39
CA GLY A 72 11.39 19.62 22.63
C GLY A 72 11.69 20.61 21.49
N ARG A 73 12.60 21.58 21.72
CA ARG A 73 13.03 22.52 20.69
C ARG A 73 13.85 21.85 19.58
N ILE A 74 14.66 20.88 19.94
CA ILE A 74 15.48 20.11 18.99
C ILE A 74 14.60 19.26 18.08
N LEU A 75 13.42 18.81 18.54
CA LEU A 75 12.54 17.90 17.86
C LEU A 75 11.38 18.58 17.15
N ALA A 76 11.22 19.89 17.33
CA ALA A 76 10.25 20.68 16.58
C ALA A 76 10.57 20.70 15.08
N ILE A 77 9.56 20.45 14.24
CA ILE A 77 9.69 20.54 12.78
C ILE A 77 9.37 21.96 12.36
N PRO A 78 10.36 22.77 11.92
CA PRO A 78 10.10 24.16 11.54
C PRO A 78 9.28 24.25 10.24
N GLY A 79 8.20 25.04 10.26
CA GLY A 79 7.50 25.46 9.05
C GLY A 79 6.56 24.43 8.43
N TRP A 80 6.12 23.45 9.20
CA TRP A 80 5.17 22.44 8.78
C TRP A 80 3.74 23.03 8.74
N GLN A 81 3.16 23.11 7.54
CA GLN A 81 1.79 23.56 7.32
C GLN A 81 1.03 22.52 6.47
N PRO A 82 0.09 21.79 7.06
CA PRO A 82 -0.72 20.83 6.33
C PRO A 82 -1.43 21.47 5.13
N GLN A 83 -1.48 20.72 4.04
CA GLN A 83 -2.18 21.11 2.84
C GLN A 83 -3.47 20.30 2.69
N PRO A 84 -4.55 20.87 2.13
CA PRO A 84 -5.80 20.15 1.92
C PRO A 84 -5.58 18.96 0.98
N PHE A 85 -6.25 17.84 1.29
CA PHE A 85 -6.28 16.63 0.47
C PHE A 85 -7.75 16.29 0.16
N GLY A 86 -8.09 16.10 -1.10
CA GLY A 86 -9.47 15.95 -1.53
C GLY A 86 -9.68 14.88 -2.60
N TRP A 87 -10.90 14.78 -3.14
CA TRP A 87 -11.29 13.75 -4.12
C TRP A 87 -10.45 13.77 -5.40
N ARG A 88 -9.96 14.97 -5.82
CA ARG A 88 -9.05 15.10 -6.97
C ARG A 88 -7.73 14.37 -6.74
N ASP A 89 -7.21 14.42 -5.52
CA ASP A 89 -5.97 13.72 -5.16
C ASP A 89 -6.17 12.21 -5.22
N TRP A 90 -7.36 11.70 -4.87
CA TRP A 90 -7.73 10.30 -5.05
C TRP A 90 -7.71 9.87 -6.52
N GLY A 91 -8.29 10.70 -7.41
CA GLY A 91 -8.23 10.46 -8.85
C GLY A 91 -6.81 10.41 -9.39
N ILE A 92 -5.94 11.33 -8.92
CA ILE A 92 -4.52 11.35 -9.30
C ILE A 92 -3.80 10.10 -8.76
N ALA A 93 -4.07 9.70 -7.52
CA ALA A 93 -3.48 8.49 -6.95
C ALA A 93 -3.86 7.24 -7.76
N ALA A 94 -5.12 7.13 -8.18
CA ALA A 94 -5.58 6.03 -9.03
C ALA A 94 -4.89 6.03 -10.40
N ILE A 95 -4.80 7.19 -11.05
CA ILE A 95 -4.11 7.34 -12.35
C ILE A 95 -2.62 7.01 -12.19
N LEU A 96 -1.98 7.53 -11.15
CA LEU A 96 -0.56 7.31 -10.90
C LEU A 96 -0.28 5.81 -10.68
N PHE A 97 -1.08 5.15 -9.86
CA PHE A 97 -0.98 3.71 -9.64
C PHE A 97 -1.20 2.94 -10.95
N ALA A 98 -2.25 3.25 -11.71
CA ALA A 98 -2.58 2.56 -12.95
C ALA A 98 -1.47 2.72 -14.01
N VAL A 99 -0.97 3.95 -14.22
CA VAL A 99 0.08 4.23 -15.21
C VAL A 99 1.39 3.54 -14.82
N THR A 100 1.82 3.65 -13.57
CA THR A 100 3.07 3.00 -13.12
C THR A 100 2.97 1.48 -13.16
N SER A 101 1.81 0.92 -12.83
CA SER A 101 1.53 -0.52 -12.96
C SER A 101 1.55 -0.96 -14.43
N ALA A 102 0.90 -0.21 -15.32
CA ALA A 102 0.87 -0.53 -16.75
C ALA A 102 2.29 -0.54 -17.37
N ILE A 103 3.12 0.46 -17.01
CA ILE A 103 4.51 0.52 -17.50
C ILE A 103 5.30 -0.67 -16.95
N ARG A 104 5.22 -0.97 -15.66
CA ARG A 104 5.96 -2.07 -15.02
C ARG A 104 5.53 -3.43 -15.56
N LEU A 105 4.22 -3.69 -15.62
CA LEU A 105 3.68 -4.92 -16.16
C LEU A 105 3.95 -5.05 -17.66
N GLY A 106 3.91 -3.95 -18.41
CA GLY A 106 4.31 -3.90 -19.83
C GLY A 106 5.78 -4.27 -20.02
N THR A 107 6.68 -3.71 -19.20
CA THR A 107 8.11 -4.05 -19.22
C THR A 107 8.32 -5.53 -18.87
N LEU A 108 7.65 -6.03 -17.84
CA LEU A 108 7.71 -7.44 -17.46
C LEU A 108 7.21 -8.33 -18.61
N ARG A 109 6.09 -7.97 -19.24
CA ARG A 109 5.51 -8.72 -20.37
C ARG A 109 6.41 -8.79 -21.60
N LEU A 110 7.21 -7.75 -21.84
CA LEU A 110 8.18 -7.73 -22.94
C LEU A 110 9.35 -8.70 -22.73
N LEU A 111 9.68 -9.00 -21.46
CA LEU A 111 10.80 -9.87 -21.09
C LEU A 111 10.37 -11.31 -20.75
N THR A 112 9.07 -11.56 -20.66
CA THR A 112 8.51 -12.89 -20.42
C THR A 112 7.73 -13.39 -21.64
N SER A 113 7.70 -14.72 -21.84
CA SER A 113 6.83 -15.36 -22.84
C SER A 113 5.36 -15.24 -22.45
N ALA A 114 4.44 -15.46 -23.42
CA ALA A 114 3.01 -15.35 -23.16
C ALA A 114 2.52 -16.30 -22.04
N HIS A 115 3.08 -17.50 -21.97
CA HIS A 115 2.68 -18.53 -21.01
C HIS A 115 3.29 -18.33 -19.61
N SER A 116 4.41 -17.65 -19.50
CA SER A 116 5.10 -17.43 -18.22
C SER A 116 4.74 -16.12 -17.53
N PHE A 117 4.05 -15.19 -18.20
CA PHE A 117 3.74 -13.88 -17.61
C PHE A 117 2.85 -13.97 -16.38
N THR A 118 1.77 -14.76 -16.45
CA THR A 118 0.88 -15.00 -15.32
C THR A 118 1.54 -15.82 -14.23
N ASP A 119 2.36 -16.79 -14.61
CA ASP A 119 3.06 -17.66 -13.67
C ASP A 119 4.08 -16.86 -12.87
N VAL A 120 4.83 -15.96 -13.50
CA VAL A 120 5.76 -15.05 -12.83
C VAL A 120 5.06 -14.15 -11.80
N LEU A 121 3.84 -13.68 -12.08
CA LEU A 121 3.07 -12.86 -11.14
C LEU A 121 2.42 -13.67 -10.01
N GLN A 122 2.39 -14.99 -10.13
CA GLN A 122 1.82 -15.91 -9.13
C GLN A 122 2.88 -16.70 -8.37
N GLN A 123 4.18 -16.38 -8.52
CA GLN A 123 5.26 -17.09 -7.85
C GLN A 123 5.28 -16.85 -6.33
N TRP A 124 5.86 -17.79 -5.62
CA TRP A 124 6.21 -17.77 -4.20
C TRP A 124 5.00 -17.46 -3.29
N ASP A 125 5.06 -16.39 -2.51
CA ASP A 125 4.01 -16.04 -1.53
C ASP A 125 2.62 -15.93 -2.16
N ALA A 126 2.51 -15.51 -3.43
CA ALA A 126 1.23 -15.36 -4.12
C ALA A 126 0.46 -16.69 -4.21
N LEU A 127 1.15 -17.79 -4.45
CA LEU A 127 0.56 -19.12 -4.49
C LEU A 127 -0.09 -19.47 -3.14
N HIS A 128 0.64 -19.25 -2.04
CA HIS A 128 0.14 -19.54 -0.70
C HIS A 128 -1.09 -18.71 -0.34
N PHE A 129 -1.13 -17.41 -0.68
CA PHE A 129 -2.29 -16.59 -0.41
C PHE A 129 -3.53 -17.02 -1.20
N VAL A 130 -3.36 -17.41 -2.45
CA VAL A 130 -4.44 -17.90 -3.32
C VAL A 130 -4.92 -19.28 -2.82
N ASP A 131 -4.02 -20.20 -2.49
CA ASP A 131 -4.34 -21.52 -1.98
C ASP A 131 -5.08 -21.46 -0.64
N ILE A 132 -4.65 -20.60 0.29
CA ILE A 132 -5.34 -20.40 1.55
C ILE A 132 -6.74 -19.85 1.33
N ALA A 133 -6.92 -18.91 0.38
CA ALA A 133 -8.22 -18.36 0.04
C ALA A 133 -9.17 -19.41 -0.54
N GLN A 134 -8.65 -20.35 -1.34
CA GLN A 134 -9.42 -21.36 -2.04
C GLN A 134 -9.67 -22.60 -1.19
N TYR A 135 -8.65 -23.11 -0.50
CA TYR A 135 -8.67 -24.41 0.17
C TYR A 135 -8.58 -24.31 1.69
N GLY A 136 -8.25 -23.12 2.24
CA GLY A 136 -8.00 -22.94 3.67
C GLY A 136 -6.62 -23.40 4.10
N TYR A 137 -6.38 -23.35 5.42
CA TYR A 137 -5.06 -23.67 6.00
C TYR A 137 -4.75 -25.16 6.05
N PHE A 138 -5.77 -26.01 6.23
CA PHE A 138 -5.62 -27.43 6.58
C PHE A 138 -6.08 -28.39 5.47
N SER A 139 -6.32 -27.90 4.26
CA SER A 139 -6.66 -28.77 3.14
C SER A 139 -5.42 -29.42 2.54
N SER A 140 -5.55 -30.65 2.07
CA SER A 140 -4.55 -31.35 1.27
C SER A 140 -4.51 -30.87 -0.19
N ASP A 141 -5.50 -30.07 -0.61
CA ASP A 141 -5.58 -29.54 -1.97
C ASP A 141 -4.68 -28.32 -2.14
N GLY A 142 -4.29 -28.02 -3.38
CA GLY A 142 -3.44 -26.91 -3.72
C GLY A 142 -1.96 -27.27 -3.88
N GLN A 143 -1.13 -26.26 -3.98
CA GLN A 143 0.32 -26.42 -4.17
C GLN A 143 0.95 -27.06 -2.92
N GLY A 144 1.74 -28.11 -3.13
CA GLY A 144 2.50 -28.77 -2.08
C GLY A 144 2.00 -30.16 -1.66
N GLY A 145 0.79 -30.58 -2.09
CA GLY A 145 0.29 -31.94 -1.83
C GLY A 145 -0.04 -32.24 -0.35
N PRO A 146 -0.23 -33.49 0.02
CA PRO A 146 -0.69 -33.91 1.34
C PRO A 146 0.41 -33.97 2.43
N GLU A 147 1.61 -33.46 2.16
CA GLU A 147 2.72 -33.46 3.10
C GLU A 147 2.42 -32.58 4.33
N PRO A 148 2.72 -33.02 5.55
CA PRO A 148 2.48 -32.26 6.78
C PRO A 148 3.13 -30.87 6.77
N ASP A 149 4.27 -30.72 6.11
CA ASP A 149 5.03 -29.46 6.01
C ASP A 149 4.26 -28.35 5.28
N VAL A 150 3.33 -28.70 4.39
CA VAL A 150 2.51 -27.73 3.64
C VAL A 150 1.55 -26.97 4.56
N PHE A 151 0.90 -27.64 5.49
CA PHE A 151 0.03 -26.99 6.47
C PHE A 151 0.81 -26.04 7.36
N GLN A 152 2.00 -26.46 7.76
CA GLN A 152 2.92 -25.64 8.55
C GLN A 152 3.34 -24.39 7.76
N GLN A 153 3.67 -24.52 6.47
CA GLN A 153 4.03 -23.39 5.62
C GLN A 153 2.86 -22.41 5.47
N ARG A 154 1.63 -22.88 5.22
CA ARG A 154 0.46 -21.99 5.09
C ARG A 154 0.20 -21.19 6.35
N LEU A 155 0.42 -21.75 7.54
CA LEU A 155 0.25 -21.05 8.82
C LEU A 155 1.27 -19.92 9.04
N ALA A 156 2.33 -19.84 8.22
CA ALA A 156 3.21 -18.67 8.21
C ALA A 156 2.54 -17.42 7.63
N PHE A 157 1.52 -17.58 6.78
CA PHE A 157 0.82 -16.54 6.08
C PHE A 157 -0.45 -16.09 6.83
N PHE A 158 -0.58 -14.80 7.05
CA PHE A 158 -1.68 -14.21 7.81
C PHE A 158 -3.01 -14.21 7.03
N PRO A 159 -4.17 -14.32 7.73
CA PRO A 159 -5.47 -14.57 7.09
C PRO A 159 -6.08 -13.36 6.37
N GLY A 160 -5.59 -12.14 6.57
CA GLY A 160 -6.25 -10.92 6.08
C GLY A 160 -6.38 -10.87 4.57
N LEU A 161 -5.30 -11.13 3.84
CA LEU A 161 -5.34 -11.14 2.37
C LEU A 161 -6.16 -12.33 1.82
N PRO A 162 -5.95 -13.58 2.26
CA PRO A 162 -6.79 -14.70 1.84
C PRO A 162 -8.28 -14.48 2.09
N ALA A 163 -8.66 -13.95 3.25
CA ALA A 163 -10.05 -13.66 3.57
C ALA A 163 -10.65 -12.61 2.62
N LEU A 164 -9.91 -11.55 2.28
CA LEU A 164 -10.35 -10.55 1.30
C LEU A 164 -10.51 -11.15 -0.09
N ILE A 165 -9.58 -12.00 -0.53
CA ILE A 165 -9.65 -12.72 -1.81
C ILE A 165 -10.92 -13.56 -1.86
N GLN A 166 -11.18 -14.34 -0.81
CA GLN A 166 -12.37 -15.18 -0.72
C GLN A 166 -13.67 -14.35 -0.75
N GLN A 167 -13.73 -13.24 -0.02
CA GLN A 167 -14.90 -12.35 -0.05
C GLN A 167 -15.14 -11.76 -1.44
N VAL A 168 -14.09 -11.30 -2.12
CA VAL A 168 -14.20 -10.77 -3.49
C VAL A 168 -14.64 -11.86 -4.45
N HIS A 169 -14.10 -13.09 -4.35
CA HIS A 169 -14.54 -14.23 -5.12
C HIS A 169 -16.05 -14.48 -4.94
N LEU A 170 -16.52 -14.56 -3.70
CA LEU A 170 -17.93 -14.81 -3.37
C LEU A 170 -18.87 -13.71 -3.87
N LEU A 171 -18.43 -12.44 -3.83
CA LEU A 171 -19.26 -11.30 -4.22
C LEU A 171 -19.31 -11.09 -5.74
N THR A 172 -18.23 -11.43 -6.46
CA THR A 172 -18.08 -11.10 -7.88
C THR A 172 -18.14 -12.30 -8.82
N GLY A 173 -17.92 -13.51 -8.32
CA GLY A 173 -17.77 -14.73 -9.13
C GLY A 173 -16.44 -14.81 -9.88
N LEU A 174 -15.50 -13.88 -9.68
CA LEU A 174 -14.16 -13.93 -10.28
C LEU A 174 -13.37 -15.11 -9.72
N GLY A 175 -12.47 -15.71 -10.51
CA GLY A 175 -11.51 -16.69 -10.01
C GLY A 175 -10.65 -16.14 -8.88
N TYR A 176 -10.12 -17.00 -8.00
CA TYR A 176 -9.36 -16.56 -6.80
C TYR A 176 -8.15 -15.68 -7.13
N VAL A 177 -7.40 -16.01 -8.19
CA VAL A 177 -6.25 -15.20 -8.66
C VAL A 177 -6.71 -13.80 -9.10
N ALA A 178 -7.78 -13.71 -9.91
CA ALA A 178 -8.32 -12.44 -10.37
C ALA A 178 -8.88 -11.60 -9.20
N SER A 179 -9.52 -12.26 -8.23
CA SER A 179 -9.99 -11.65 -6.98
C SER A 179 -8.82 -11.08 -6.18
N GLY A 180 -7.70 -11.81 -6.10
CA GLY A 180 -6.48 -11.37 -5.47
C GLY A 180 -5.89 -10.12 -6.14
N TRP A 181 -5.79 -10.12 -7.46
CA TRP A 181 -5.33 -8.94 -8.20
C TRP A 181 -6.24 -7.73 -8.01
N LEU A 182 -7.55 -7.92 -7.97
CA LEU A 182 -8.49 -6.83 -7.70
C LEU A 182 -8.31 -6.25 -6.29
N VAL A 183 -8.16 -7.10 -5.26
CA VAL A 183 -7.87 -6.68 -3.88
C VAL A 183 -6.59 -5.86 -3.82
N VAL A 184 -5.51 -6.36 -4.41
CA VAL A 184 -4.20 -5.69 -4.40
C VAL A 184 -4.22 -4.39 -5.20
N ALA A 185 -4.93 -4.33 -6.32
CA ALA A 185 -5.07 -3.10 -7.11
C ALA A 185 -5.83 -2.02 -6.33
N ILE A 186 -6.94 -2.36 -5.67
CA ILE A 186 -7.67 -1.43 -4.80
C ILE A 186 -6.78 -0.97 -3.64
N ALA A 187 -6.10 -1.89 -2.97
CA ALA A 187 -5.17 -1.58 -1.90
C ALA A 187 -4.02 -0.68 -2.37
N GLY A 188 -3.49 -0.88 -3.58
CA GLY A 188 -2.46 -0.06 -4.19
C GLY A 188 -2.91 1.38 -4.45
N ILE A 189 -4.15 1.58 -4.87
CA ILE A 189 -4.76 2.91 -5.02
C ILE A 189 -4.91 3.57 -3.64
N VAL A 190 -5.44 2.86 -2.65
CA VAL A 190 -5.62 3.36 -1.27
C VAL A 190 -4.29 3.69 -0.62
N MET A 191 -3.26 2.85 -0.83
CA MET A 191 -1.88 3.08 -0.42
C MET A 191 -1.33 4.37 -1.04
N THR A 192 -1.44 4.51 -2.36
CA THR A 192 -0.93 5.68 -3.08
C THR A 192 -1.62 6.96 -2.62
N ALA A 193 -2.94 6.93 -2.45
CA ALA A 193 -3.71 8.05 -1.90
C ALA A 193 -3.28 8.39 -0.47
N GLY A 194 -3.06 7.38 0.38
CA GLY A 194 -2.56 7.55 1.74
C GLY A 194 -1.18 8.20 1.78
N ILE A 195 -0.25 7.76 0.93
CA ILE A 195 1.10 8.34 0.82
C ILE A 195 1.03 9.81 0.38
N MET A 196 0.20 10.12 -0.62
CA MET A 196 -0.02 11.49 -1.07
C MET A 196 -0.69 12.35 0.01
N ALA A 197 -1.65 11.79 0.76
CA ALA A 197 -2.29 12.46 1.89
C ALA A 197 -1.31 12.73 3.03
N LEU A 198 -0.43 11.76 3.33
CA LEU A 198 0.63 11.93 4.31
C LEU A 198 1.62 13.02 3.88
N ALA A 199 2.03 13.05 2.63
CA ALA A 199 2.87 14.11 2.10
C ALA A 199 2.18 15.48 2.20
N ALA A 200 0.87 15.56 1.90
CA ALA A 200 0.07 16.77 2.08
C ALA A 200 0.00 17.19 3.56
N LEU A 201 -0.17 16.24 4.47
CA LEU A 201 -0.13 16.48 5.91
C LEU A 201 1.22 17.05 6.35
N LEU A 202 2.33 16.65 5.71
CA LEU A 202 3.68 17.17 5.92
C LEU A 202 3.96 18.50 5.16
N GLY A 203 2.95 19.11 4.54
CA GLY A 203 3.04 20.40 3.87
C GLY A 203 3.44 20.34 2.39
N ALA A 204 3.50 19.14 1.79
CA ALA A 204 3.77 19.02 0.37
C ALA A 204 2.65 19.64 -0.47
N GLY A 205 3.02 20.44 -1.47
CA GLY A 205 2.13 20.87 -2.52
C GLY A 205 1.90 19.75 -3.54
N TYR A 206 1.26 20.11 -4.64
CA TYR A 206 0.86 19.16 -5.67
C TYR A 206 2.02 18.30 -6.22
N ARG A 207 3.16 18.92 -6.52
CA ARG A 207 4.35 18.23 -7.03
C ARG A 207 4.93 17.25 -6.00
N GLY A 208 5.02 17.69 -4.75
CA GLY A 208 5.53 16.86 -3.67
C GLY A 208 4.66 15.62 -3.41
N ARG A 209 3.33 15.73 -3.53
CA ARG A 209 2.41 14.59 -3.41
C ARG A 209 2.65 13.55 -4.50
N ILE A 210 2.78 14.00 -5.77
CA ILE A 210 3.08 13.11 -6.90
C ILE A 210 4.44 12.45 -6.69
N LEU A 211 5.47 13.21 -6.29
CA LEU A 211 6.79 12.67 -5.98
C LEU A 211 6.73 11.61 -4.86
N ALA A 212 5.94 11.84 -3.81
CA ALA A 212 5.74 10.89 -2.74
C ALA A 212 5.10 9.59 -3.26
N GLY A 213 4.09 9.69 -4.12
CA GLY A 213 3.51 8.53 -4.80
C GLY A 213 4.54 7.78 -5.64
N ILE A 214 5.34 8.50 -6.46
CA ILE A 214 6.39 7.90 -7.30
C ILE A 214 7.50 7.27 -6.45
N LEU A 215 7.84 7.83 -5.28
CA LEU A 215 8.82 7.25 -4.37
C LEU A 215 8.48 5.79 -4.04
N PHE A 216 7.21 5.49 -3.76
CA PHE A 216 6.78 4.13 -3.45
C PHE A 216 6.52 3.30 -4.71
N LEU A 217 5.82 3.86 -5.68
CA LEU A 217 5.48 3.13 -6.91
C LEU A 217 6.70 2.87 -7.82
N GLY A 218 7.77 3.64 -7.67
CA GLY A 218 9.05 3.44 -8.34
C GLY A 218 10.12 2.78 -7.48
N ALA A 219 9.75 2.20 -6.34
CA ALA A 219 10.71 1.58 -5.44
C ALA A 219 11.28 0.26 -5.99
N PRO A 220 12.47 -0.16 -5.54
CA PRO A 220 12.91 -1.55 -5.68
C PRO A 220 11.81 -2.49 -5.19
N MET A 221 11.55 -3.56 -5.91
CA MET A 221 10.49 -4.53 -5.61
C MET A 221 9.04 -4.00 -5.60
N ALA A 222 8.79 -2.82 -6.16
CA ALA A 222 7.41 -2.29 -6.29
C ALA A 222 6.49 -3.16 -7.18
N VAL A 223 7.03 -4.17 -7.87
CA VAL A 223 6.24 -5.18 -8.59
C VAL A 223 5.32 -5.97 -7.64
N THR A 224 5.68 -6.12 -6.37
CA THR A 224 4.82 -6.77 -5.37
C THR A 224 3.49 -6.06 -5.15
N PHE A 225 3.38 -4.77 -5.53
CA PHE A 225 2.11 -4.06 -5.59
C PHE A 225 1.19 -4.50 -6.76
N ASN A 226 1.70 -5.35 -7.66
CA ASN A 226 0.95 -5.93 -8.78
C ASN A 226 0.83 -7.46 -8.70
N MET A 227 1.44 -8.08 -7.69
CA MET A 227 1.32 -9.50 -7.36
C MET A 227 0.27 -9.70 -6.25
N VAL A 228 -0.21 -10.91 -6.06
CA VAL A 228 -1.12 -11.24 -4.94
C VAL A 228 -0.31 -11.34 -3.63
N TYR A 229 0.16 -10.18 -3.18
CA TYR A 229 1.07 -10.01 -2.05
C TYR A 229 0.49 -9.05 -1.02
N THR A 230 1.01 -9.07 0.20
CA THR A 230 0.51 -8.26 1.31
C THR A 230 1.07 -6.83 1.35
N GLU A 231 2.04 -6.48 0.53
CA GLU A 231 2.73 -5.18 0.58
C GLU A 231 1.79 -3.99 0.37
N ALA A 232 0.93 -4.03 -0.64
CA ALA A 232 -0.02 -2.94 -0.90
C ALA A 232 -1.11 -2.85 0.18
N PRO A 233 -1.79 -3.95 0.61
CA PRO A 233 -2.73 -3.93 1.74
C PRO A 233 -2.08 -3.48 3.05
N PHE A 234 -0.88 -3.96 3.34
CA PHE A 234 -0.14 -3.58 4.53
C PHE A 234 0.16 -2.07 4.56
N LEU A 235 0.78 -1.55 3.50
CA LEU A 235 1.11 -0.14 3.39
C LEU A 235 -0.11 0.76 3.37
N ALA A 236 -1.22 0.33 2.74
CA ALA A 236 -2.46 1.08 2.78
C ALA A 236 -2.94 1.30 4.22
N LEU A 237 -3.03 0.22 5.00
CA LEU A 237 -3.44 0.30 6.42
C LEU A 237 -2.42 1.08 7.27
N CYS A 238 -1.12 0.84 7.08
CA CYS A 238 -0.05 1.53 7.80
C CYS A 238 -0.09 3.05 7.62
N VAL A 239 -0.15 3.51 6.37
CA VAL A 239 -0.06 4.95 6.09
C VAL A 239 -1.27 5.70 6.63
N TRP A 240 -2.48 5.14 6.47
CA TRP A 240 -3.68 5.75 7.04
C TRP A 240 -3.69 5.69 8.57
N ALA A 241 -3.19 4.61 9.20
CA ALA A 241 -3.02 4.54 10.64
C ALA A 241 -2.05 5.60 11.16
N LEU A 242 -0.92 5.81 10.47
CA LEU A 242 0.05 6.85 10.80
C LEU A 242 -0.53 8.27 10.65
N ILE A 243 -1.33 8.52 9.60
CA ILE A 243 -2.04 9.80 9.43
C ILE A 243 -2.97 10.05 10.61
N PHE A 244 -3.81 9.07 10.97
CA PHE A 244 -4.74 9.22 12.10
C PHE A 244 -4.01 9.30 13.45
N MET A 245 -2.88 8.61 13.61
CA MET A 245 -2.04 8.72 14.79
C MET A 245 -1.46 10.13 14.95
N ILE A 246 -0.95 10.73 13.87
CA ILE A 246 -0.47 12.11 13.85
C ILE A 246 -1.59 13.11 14.15
N GLN A 247 -2.82 12.79 13.74
CA GLN A 247 -4.01 13.60 14.02
C GLN A 247 -4.66 13.33 15.39
N GLU A 248 -4.04 12.50 16.25
CA GLU A 248 -4.56 12.08 17.56
C GLU A 248 -5.94 11.40 17.50
N ARG A 249 -6.28 10.82 16.34
CA ARG A 249 -7.52 10.06 16.12
C ARG A 249 -7.33 8.62 16.58
N TRP A 250 -7.24 8.42 17.89
CA TRP A 250 -6.83 7.15 18.51
C TRP A 250 -7.69 5.96 18.09
N TRP A 251 -9.02 6.17 17.98
CA TRP A 251 -9.92 5.09 17.60
C TRP A 251 -9.71 4.60 16.16
N GLN A 252 -9.58 5.51 15.21
CA GLN A 252 -9.30 5.17 13.81
C GLN A 252 -7.93 4.49 13.69
N THR A 253 -6.93 4.98 14.41
CA THR A 253 -5.61 4.35 14.52
C THR A 253 -5.73 2.91 15.02
N THR A 254 -6.48 2.70 16.11
CA THR A 254 -6.71 1.38 16.70
C THR A 254 -7.31 0.40 15.70
N VAL A 255 -8.39 0.80 15.00
CA VAL A 255 -9.08 -0.07 14.04
C VAL A 255 -8.15 -0.47 12.90
N LEU A 256 -7.39 0.48 12.35
CA LEU A 256 -6.50 0.17 11.23
C LEU A 256 -5.33 -0.73 11.65
N ILE A 257 -4.75 -0.52 12.83
CA ILE A 257 -3.67 -1.39 13.34
C ILE A 257 -4.23 -2.78 13.70
N TYR A 258 -5.43 -2.85 14.26
CA TYR A 258 -6.10 -4.12 14.52
C TYR A 258 -6.31 -4.92 13.21
N LEU A 259 -6.79 -4.29 12.14
CA LEU A 259 -6.92 -4.93 10.83
C LEU A 259 -5.55 -5.34 10.27
N LEU A 260 -4.54 -4.50 10.45
CA LEU A 260 -3.17 -4.75 10.01
C LEU A 260 -2.57 -6.01 10.65
N GLY A 261 -2.89 -6.29 11.91
CA GLY A 261 -2.43 -7.48 12.63
C GLY A 261 -2.93 -8.81 12.04
N PHE A 262 -3.90 -8.78 11.12
CA PHE A 262 -4.28 -9.94 10.31
C PHE A 262 -3.53 -10.02 8.97
N VAL A 263 -2.70 -9.04 8.63
CA VAL A 263 -2.01 -8.99 7.32
C VAL A 263 -0.58 -9.50 7.39
N ARG A 264 0.19 -9.08 8.39
CA ARG A 264 1.62 -9.46 8.54
C ARG A 264 2.10 -9.36 9.98
N LEU A 265 3.13 -10.17 10.31
CA LEU A 265 3.82 -10.09 11.60
C LEU A 265 4.40 -8.69 11.89
N THR A 266 4.92 -8.01 10.86
CA THR A 266 5.50 -6.67 10.97
C THR A 266 4.49 -5.58 11.40
N ALA A 267 3.21 -5.92 11.56
CA ALA A 267 2.23 -5.06 12.25
C ALA A 267 2.66 -4.72 13.68
N ILE A 268 3.50 -5.55 14.31
CA ILE A 268 4.06 -5.31 15.66
C ILE A 268 4.82 -3.99 15.73
N ASP A 269 5.52 -3.60 14.65
CA ASP A 269 6.28 -2.35 14.60
C ASP A 269 5.36 -1.13 14.70
N LEU A 270 4.14 -1.23 14.12
CA LEU A 270 3.18 -0.15 14.21
C LEU A 270 2.44 -0.15 15.56
N VAL A 271 2.20 -1.32 16.17
CA VAL A 271 1.68 -1.42 17.55
C VAL A 271 2.69 -0.80 18.52
N ALA A 272 3.97 -1.14 18.40
CA ALA A 272 5.05 -0.56 19.22
C ALA A 272 5.16 0.95 19.00
N THR A 273 5.07 1.41 17.75
CA THR A 273 5.05 2.84 17.42
C THR A 273 3.88 3.53 18.10
N PHE A 274 2.68 2.95 18.04
CA PHE A 274 1.49 3.51 18.70
C PHE A 274 1.69 3.61 20.22
N ALA A 275 2.23 2.58 20.85
CA ALA A 275 2.54 2.59 22.28
C ALA A 275 3.55 3.71 22.65
N ILE A 276 4.62 3.86 21.84
CA ILE A 276 5.63 4.91 22.05
C ILE A 276 5.01 6.30 21.88
N ILE A 277 4.18 6.51 20.86
CA ILE A 277 3.52 7.81 20.63
C ILE A 277 2.53 8.14 21.76
N VAL A 278 1.75 7.17 22.25
CA VAL A 278 0.87 7.38 23.40
C VAL A 278 1.68 7.69 24.65
N LEU A 279 2.79 7.00 24.88
CA LEU A 279 3.69 7.27 26.02
C LEU A 279 4.27 8.70 25.98
N LEU A 280 4.64 9.17 24.79
CA LEU A 280 5.27 10.48 24.63
C LEU A 280 4.26 11.64 24.70
N TYR A 281 3.08 11.46 24.12
CA TYR A 281 2.16 12.57 23.87
C TYR A 281 0.79 12.44 24.56
N ALA A 282 0.36 11.23 24.92
CA ALA A 282 -0.96 10.96 25.48
C ALA A 282 -0.92 10.02 26.70
N ARG A 283 0.16 10.06 27.48
CA ARG A 283 0.42 9.11 28.58
C ARG A 283 -0.70 8.98 29.60
N THR A 284 -1.47 10.03 29.84
CA THR A 284 -2.60 10.05 30.77
C THR A 284 -3.94 9.70 30.12
N ASN A 285 -3.96 9.55 28.80
CA ASN A 285 -5.19 9.22 28.06
C ASN A 285 -5.43 7.71 28.07
N TRP A 286 -6.24 7.23 29.00
CA TRP A 286 -6.56 5.80 29.12
C TRP A 286 -7.20 5.20 27.85
N ARG A 287 -7.97 6.03 27.08
CA ARG A 287 -8.58 5.59 25.81
C ARG A 287 -7.53 5.29 24.74
N ALA A 288 -6.47 6.07 24.72
CA ALA A 288 -5.35 5.81 23.80
C ALA A 288 -4.61 4.51 24.19
N TRP A 289 -4.39 4.26 25.49
CA TRP A 289 -3.81 3.02 25.98
C TRP A 289 -4.69 1.80 25.72
N LEU A 290 -6.01 1.94 25.89
CA LEU A 290 -6.96 0.90 25.49
C LEU A 290 -6.85 0.63 24.00
N GLY A 291 -6.71 1.68 23.18
CA GLY A 291 -6.47 1.55 21.74
C GLY A 291 -5.21 0.75 21.42
N VAL A 292 -4.10 1.02 22.11
CA VAL A 292 -2.85 0.23 21.96
C VAL A 292 -3.09 -1.24 22.30
N ALA A 293 -3.73 -1.54 23.41
CA ALA A 293 -4.02 -2.91 23.83
C ALA A 293 -4.91 -3.66 22.81
N VAL A 294 -5.99 -3.01 22.35
CA VAL A 294 -6.90 -3.60 21.37
C VAL A 294 -6.22 -3.81 20.03
N SER A 295 -5.38 -2.86 19.60
CA SER A 295 -4.70 -2.94 18.29
C SER A 295 -3.78 -4.16 18.16
N GLY A 296 -3.20 -4.67 19.25
CA GLY A 296 -2.35 -5.86 19.25
C GLY A 296 -3.10 -7.19 19.31
N LEU A 297 -4.41 -7.19 19.62
CA LEU A 297 -5.15 -8.44 19.85
C LEU A 297 -5.22 -9.34 18.62
N SER A 298 -5.40 -8.79 17.43
CA SER A 298 -5.49 -9.57 16.19
C SER A 298 -4.19 -10.34 15.92
N LEU A 299 -3.06 -9.67 16.08
CA LEU A 299 -1.74 -10.27 15.92
C LEU A 299 -1.51 -11.40 16.92
N ILE A 300 -1.79 -11.12 18.21
CA ILE A 300 -1.64 -12.12 19.28
C ILE A 300 -2.56 -13.32 19.03
N THR A 301 -3.82 -13.06 18.64
CA THR A 301 -4.79 -14.12 18.37
C THR A 301 -4.31 -15.03 17.25
N TYR A 302 -3.81 -14.46 16.14
CA TYR A 302 -3.31 -15.28 15.04
C TYR A 302 -2.05 -16.07 15.41
N ILE A 303 -1.08 -15.44 16.07
CA ILE A 303 0.14 -16.13 16.53
C ILE A 303 -0.22 -17.28 17.48
N ARG A 304 -1.18 -17.09 18.38
CA ARG A 304 -1.65 -18.15 19.28
C ARG A 304 -2.32 -19.28 18.52
N PHE A 305 -3.17 -18.96 17.54
CA PHE A 305 -3.83 -19.94 16.68
C PHE A 305 -2.80 -20.78 15.90
N ALA A 306 -1.87 -20.13 15.19
CA ALA A 306 -0.84 -20.80 14.42
C ALA A 306 0.09 -21.64 15.32
N SER A 307 0.49 -21.10 16.48
CA SER A 307 1.33 -21.81 17.45
C SER A 307 0.64 -23.05 18.04
N ALA A 308 -0.67 -23.01 18.25
CA ALA A 308 -1.40 -24.17 18.73
C ALA A 308 -1.40 -25.33 17.73
N SER A 309 -1.29 -25.03 16.43
CA SER A 309 -1.27 -26.02 15.35
C SER A 309 0.14 -26.46 14.95
N THR A 310 1.19 -25.88 15.52
CA THR A 310 2.61 -26.12 15.16
C THR A 310 3.49 -26.33 16.41
N GLN A 311 2.90 -26.89 17.50
CA GLN A 311 3.61 -27.08 18.77
C GLN A 311 4.82 -28.02 18.66
N ASP A 312 4.71 -29.02 17.80
CA ASP A 312 5.74 -30.01 17.49
C ASP A 312 7.03 -29.41 16.92
N ILE A 313 6.94 -28.25 16.28
CA ILE A 313 8.10 -27.55 15.68
C ILE A 313 8.48 -26.26 16.39
N GLY A 314 7.93 -26.01 17.58
CA GLY A 314 8.23 -24.79 18.37
C GLY A 314 7.27 -23.63 18.15
N GLY A 315 6.05 -23.90 17.67
CA GLY A 315 5.00 -22.92 17.42
C GLY A 315 5.29 -22.05 16.22
N TYR A 316 4.60 -20.89 16.15
CA TYR A 316 4.72 -19.94 15.03
C TYR A 316 6.19 -19.51 14.76
N PHE A 317 6.94 -19.20 15.81
CA PHE A 317 8.34 -18.75 15.64
C PHE A 317 9.28 -19.90 15.27
N GLY A 318 9.05 -21.12 15.75
CA GLY A 318 9.77 -22.31 15.33
C GLY A 318 9.55 -22.61 13.84
N MET A 319 8.31 -22.45 13.36
CA MET A 319 7.98 -22.55 11.94
C MET A 319 8.70 -21.48 11.09
N GLN A 320 8.74 -20.22 11.53
CA GLN A 320 9.45 -19.14 10.84
C GLN A 320 10.97 -19.43 10.77
N SER A 321 11.56 -19.94 11.84
CA SER A 321 12.97 -20.32 11.88
C SER A 321 13.26 -21.49 10.91
N LYS A 322 12.43 -22.53 10.89
CA LYS A 322 12.63 -23.68 10.00
C LYS A 322 12.40 -23.37 8.52
N GLY A 323 11.34 -22.60 8.22
CA GLY A 323 10.95 -22.33 6.83
C GLY A 323 11.78 -21.25 6.15
N TRP A 324 12.19 -20.22 6.90
CA TRP A 324 12.83 -19.02 6.32
C TRP A 324 14.11 -18.61 7.04
N ASN A 325 14.63 -19.43 7.95
CA ASN A 325 15.78 -19.10 8.82
C ASN A 325 15.61 -17.78 9.58
N SER A 326 14.35 -17.40 9.85
CA SER A 326 14.02 -16.09 10.42
C SER A 326 14.19 -16.11 11.94
N THR A 327 15.34 -15.62 12.41
CA THR A 327 15.68 -15.48 13.83
C THR A 327 16.24 -14.08 14.10
N PHE A 328 16.20 -13.63 15.36
CA PHE A 328 16.76 -12.34 15.74
C PHE A 328 18.21 -12.54 16.18
N ASP A 329 19.17 -12.02 15.42
CA ASP A 329 20.62 -12.25 15.58
C ASP A 329 21.42 -10.96 15.79
N TRP A 330 20.76 -9.82 16.06
CA TRP A 330 21.35 -8.49 16.21
C TRP A 330 22.03 -7.96 14.94
N GLY A 331 21.70 -8.51 13.79
CA GLY A 331 22.19 -8.08 12.47
C GLY A 331 23.52 -8.69 12.07
N VAL A 332 24.02 -9.69 12.78
CA VAL A 332 25.27 -10.38 12.44
C VAL A 332 25.18 -10.97 11.04
N ALA A 333 24.15 -11.76 10.76
CA ALA A 333 23.93 -12.36 9.43
C ALA A 333 23.79 -11.29 8.32
N THR A 334 23.19 -10.12 8.63
CA THR A 334 23.11 -9.02 7.66
C THR A 334 24.48 -8.48 7.29
N VAL A 335 25.31 -8.22 8.27
CA VAL A 335 26.66 -7.68 8.05
C VAL A 335 27.52 -8.68 7.28
N ASP A 336 27.51 -9.94 7.70
CA ASP A 336 28.28 -11.01 7.04
C ASP A 336 27.83 -11.21 5.60
N TRP A 337 26.51 -11.21 5.35
CA TRP A 337 25.98 -11.35 4.00
C TRP A 337 26.32 -10.15 3.10
N VAL A 338 26.23 -8.92 3.62
CA VAL A 338 26.64 -7.71 2.88
C VAL A 338 28.13 -7.77 2.56
N TYR A 339 28.95 -8.16 3.52
CA TYR A 339 30.40 -8.27 3.35
C TYR A 339 30.74 -9.31 2.26
N SER A 340 30.19 -10.53 2.35
CA SER A 340 30.42 -11.60 1.38
C SER A 340 29.93 -11.21 -0.03
N THR A 341 28.75 -10.60 -0.11
CA THR A 341 28.19 -10.15 -1.40
C THR A 341 29.08 -9.11 -2.08
N LEU A 342 29.66 -8.17 -1.33
CA LEU A 342 30.55 -7.13 -1.86
C LEU A 342 31.96 -7.63 -2.20
N THR A 343 32.41 -8.72 -1.58
CA THR A 343 33.73 -9.28 -1.83
C THR A 343 33.75 -10.35 -2.91
N GLU A 344 32.66 -11.13 -3.02
CA GLU A 344 32.59 -12.28 -3.92
C GLU A 344 31.90 -11.97 -5.25
N PHE A 345 31.05 -10.93 -5.33
CA PHE A 345 30.31 -10.47 -6.52
C PHE A 345 29.53 -11.59 -7.23
N ASN A 346 28.88 -12.45 -6.49
CA ASN A 346 28.27 -13.68 -7.02
C ASN A 346 27.06 -13.43 -7.92
N ASP A 347 26.23 -12.43 -7.62
CA ASP A 347 25.01 -12.14 -8.38
C ASP A 347 24.62 -10.65 -8.30
N ILE A 348 24.14 -10.11 -9.44
CA ILE A 348 23.66 -8.73 -9.54
C ILE A 348 22.47 -8.47 -8.61
N GLY A 349 21.55 -9.43 -8.43
CA GLY A 349 20.39 -9.31 -7.55
C GLY A 349 20.79 -9.12 -6.09
N TYR A 350 21.87 -9.77 -5.66
CA TYR A 350 22.44 -9.56 -4.33
C TYR A 350 23.02 -8.16 -4.17
N ILE A 351 23.78 -7.66 -5.16
CA ILE A 351 24.33 -6.29 -5.12
C ILE A 351 23.20 -5.26 -5.07
N LEU A 352 22.14 -5.44 -5.86
CA LEU A 352 20.97 -4.56 -5.84
C LEU A 352 20.26 -4.59 -4.47
N SER A 353 20.21 -5.75 -3.84
CA SER A 353 19.63 -5.90 -2.48
C SER A 353 20.49 -5.19 -1.43
N VAL A 354 21.81 -5.25 -1.53
CA VAL A 354 22.76 -4.52 -0.67
C VAL A 354 22.51 -3.01 -0.72
N VAL A 355 22.22 -2.45 -1.90
CA VAL A 355 21.87 -1.01 -2.03
C VAL A 355 20.66 -0.64 -1.17
N SER A 356 19.64 -1.47 -1.15
CA SER A 356 18.44 -1.24 -0.32
C SER A 356 18.75 -1.40 1.18
N ILE A 357 19.53 -2.40 1.54
CA ILE A 357 19.95 -2.69 2.91
C ILE A 357 20.77 -1.53 3.50
N ILE A 358 21.73 -1.01 2.75
CA ILE A 358 22.56 0.14 3.19
C ILE A 358 21.75 1.44 3.11
N GLY A 359 20.87 1.58 2.13
CA GLY A 359 20.05 2.78 1.94
C GLY A 359 19.07 3.03 3.09
N ALA A 360 18.54 1.99 3.75
CA ALA A 360 17.58 2.14 4.82
C ALA A 360 18.14 2.83 6.09
N PRO A 361 19.30 2.45 6.65
CA PRO A 361 19.94 3.21 7.74
C PRO A 361 20.29 4.65 7.34
N ILE A 362 20.71 4.90 6.12
CA ILE A 362 20.99 6.24 5.63
C ILE A 362 19.68 7.06 5.62
N ALA A 363 18.58 6.50 5.13
CA ALA A 363 17.27 7.15 5.16
C ALA A 363 16.82 7.46 6.60
N MET A 364 17.07 6.56 7.55
CA MET A 364 16.79 6.75 8.97
C MET A 364 17.55 7.96 9.53
N LEU A 365 18.83 8.11 9.19
CA LEU A 365 19.65 9.26 9.62
C LEU A 365 19.18 10.57 8.96
N ILE A 366 18.83 10.54 7.65
CA ILE A 366 18.28 11.71 6.93
C ILE A 366 16.96 12.15 7.55
N ALA A 367 16.09 11.19 7.91
CA ALA A 367 14.77 11.47 8.48
C ALA A 367 14.81 11.97 9.92
N PHE A 368 15.87 11.67 10.66
CA PHE A 368 15.99 12.07 12.06
C PHE A 368 15.79 13.57 12.22
N ARG A 369 14.91 13.97 13.13
CA ARG A 369 14.51 15.36 13.38
C ARG A 369 13.82 16.09 12.20
N ARG A 370 13.53 15.39 11.10
CA ARG A 370 12.88 15.98 9.92
C ARG A 370 11.47 15.44 9.67
N LEU A 371 11.07 14.43 10.44
CA LEU A 371 9.75 13.82 10.39
C LEU A 371 9.07 13.85 11.76
N PRO A 372 7.71 13.81 11.81
CA PRO A 372 6.99 13.48 13.03
C PRO A 372 7.49 12.17 13.63
N TRP A 373 7.51 12.11 14.97
CA TRP A 373 7.98 10.94 15.69
C TRP A 373 7.29 9.64 15.26
N ALA A 374 5.99 9.69 15.00
CA ALA A 374 5.24 8.51 14.54
C ALA A 374 5.86 7.89 13.27
N LEU A 375 6.26 8.72 12.30
CA LEU A 375 6.86 8.25 11.05
C LEU A 375 8.30 7.77 11.25
N TRP A 376 9.07 8.52 12.05
CA TRP A 376 10.46 8.15 12.29
C TRP A 376 10.58 6.88 13.12
N VAL A 377 9.80 6.73 14.18
CA VAL A 377 9.78 5.52 15.03
C VAL A 377 9.34 4.30 14.22
N PHE A 378 8.25 4.43 13.44
CA PHE A 378 7.78 3.32 12.61
C PHE A 378 8.81 2.91 11.54
N GLY A 379 9.32 3.86 10.76
CA GLY A 379 10.29 3.56 9.71
C GLY A 379 11.60 2.99 10.27
N THR A 380 12.04 3.50 11.44
CA THR A 380 13.22 2.98 12.15
C THR A 380 12.95 1.58 12.73
N GLY A 381 11.75 1.35 13.27
CA GLY A 381 11.31 0.04 13.78
C GLY A 381 11.37 -1.03 12.69
N ILE A 382 10.74 -0.76 11.55
CA ILE A 382 10.79 -1.65 10.37
C ILE A 382 12.24 -1.89 9.92
N THR A 383 13.05 -0.82 9.82
CA THR A 383 14.46 -0.96 9.42
C THR A 383 15.22 -1.83 10.41
N ALA A 384 15.06 -1.60 11.70
CA ALA A 384 15.71 -2.39 12.74
C ALA A 384 15.23 -3.84 12.73
N ASN A 385 13.92 -4.08 12.65
CA ASN A 385 13.35 -5.42 12.62
C ASN A 385 13.91 -6.22 11.44
N VAL A 386 13.97 -5.64 10.25
CA VAL A 386 14.48 -6.31 9.04
C VAL A 386 16.00 -6.51 9.10
N LEU A 387 16.78 -5.52 9.55
CA LEU A 387 18.24 -5.59 9.49
C LEU A 387 18.88 -6.30 10.68
N LEU A 388 18.19 -6.39 11.82
CA LEU A 388 18.70 -7.07 13.02
C LEU A 388 18.23 -8.53 13.11
N SER A 389 17.53 -9.02 12.11
CA SER A 389 17.09 -10.42 12.01
C SER A 389 17.87 -11.14 10.92
N ASP A 390 18.08 -12.44 11.09
CA ASP A 390 18.48 -13.34 10.02
C ASP A 390 17.28 -13.63 9.08
N GLY A 391 17.46 -14.41 8.03
CA GLY A 391 16.46 -14.80 7.04
C GLY A 391 16.91 -14.60 5.60
N ILE A 392 15.97 -14.52 4.68
CA ILE A 392 16.25 -14.40 3.24
C ILE A 392 16.71 -12.97 2.93
N MET A 393 18.01 -12.77 2.78
CA MET A 393 18.64 -11.45 2.64
C MET A 393 18.22 -10.70 1.36
N HIS A 394 18.13 -11.40 0.24
CA HIS A 394 17.77 -10.80 -1.05
C HIS A 394 16.28 -10.43 -1.16
N SER A 395 15.41 -10.90 -0.26
CA SER A 395 14.02 -10.46 -0.16
C SER A 395 13.82 -9.16 0.65
N ARG A 396 14.87 -8.68 1.33
CA ARG A 396 14.79 -7.49 2.19
C ARG A 396 14.38 -6.19 1.50
N PRO A 397 14.73 -5.92 0.23
CA PRO A 397 14.20 -4.75 -0.47
C PRO A 397 12.69 -4.67 -0.45
N ARG A 398 11.98 -5.80 -0.52
CA ARG A 398 10.53 -5.91 -0.38
C ARG A 398 10.07 -5.58 1.05
N LEU A 399 10.75 -6.14 2.04
CA LEU A 399 10.42 -5.94 3.45
C LEU A 399 10.69 -4.50 3.92
N LEU A 400 11.62 -3.80 3.28
CA LEU A 400 11.97 -2.41 3.55
C LEU A 400 11.08 -1.37 2.85
N LEU A 401 10.11 -1.78 2.01
CA LEU A 401 9.19 -0.85 1.36
C LEU A 401 8.50 0.13 2.35
N PRO A 402 8.04 -0.28 3.54
CA PRO A 402 7.47 0.67 4.50
C PRO A 402 8.48 1.69 5.05
N ALA A 403 9.76 1.36 5.09
CA ALA A 403 10.81 2.26 5.53
C ALA A 403 11.05 3.44 4.56
N LEU A 404 10.54 3.37 3.32
CA LEU A 404 10.60 4.49 2.36
C LEU A 404 9.91 5.76 2.87
N LEU A 405 9.04 5.65 3.89
CA LEU A 405 8.49 6.83 4.60
C LEU A 405 9.62 7.74 5.14
N LEU A 406 10.76 7.18 5.49
CA LEU A 406 11.94 7.90 5.95
C LEU A 406 12.56 8.82 4.86
N LEU A 407 12.25 8.59 3.58
CA LEU A 407 12.69 9.44 2.47
C LEU A 407 11.75 10.60 2.14
N LEU A 408 10.62 10.75 2.83
CA LEU A 408 9.71 11.88 2.62
C LEU A 408 10.38 13.26 2.79
N PRO A 409 11.36 13.48 3.71
CA PRO A 409 12.09 14.74 3.76
C PRO A 409 12.83 15.07 2.47
N VAL A 410 13.34 14.06 1.74
CA VAL A 410 14.00 14.26 0.44
C VAL A 410 12.98 14.72 -0.61
N VAL A 411 11.79 14.13 -0.61
CA VAL A 411 10.67 14.55 -1.49
C VAL A 411 10.29 16.01 -1.26
N LEU A 412 10.12 16.39 0.02
CA LEU A 412 9.80 17.78 0.39
C LEU A 412 10.91 18.76 0.01
N TRP A 413 12.16 18.34 0.16
CA TRP A 413 13.32 19.12 -0.24
C TRP A 413 13.38 19.32 -1.76
N LEU A 414 13.17 18.27 -2.56
CA LEU A 414 13.12 18.34 -4.02
C LEU A 414 11.99 19.26 -4.50
N GLU A 415 10.82 19.16 -3.91
CA GLU A 415 9.71 20.08 -4.23
C GLU A 415 10.09 21.52 -3.93
N LYS A 416 10.65 21.79 -2.75
CA LYS A 416 11.08 23.15 -2.36
C LYS A 416 12.15 23.69 -3.29
N LEU A 417 13.11 22.84 -3.67
CA LEU A 417 14.15 23.19 -4.63
C LEU A 417 13.56 23.53 -6.00
N SER A 418 12.63 22.72 -6.51
CA SER A 418 11.94 22.96 -7.79
C SER A 418 11.15 24.27 -7.83
N ARG A 419 10.59 24.68 -6.70
CA ARG A 419 9.88 25.96 -6.57
C ARG A 419 10.83 27.16 -6.60
N ARG A 420 12.05 27.03 -6.03
CA ARG A 420 13.06 28.09 -5.96
C ARG A 420 13.76 28.31 -7.29
N VAL A 421 14.11 27.24 -7.97
CA VAL A 421 14.89 27.28 -9.21
C VAL A 421 13.98 27.44 -10.43
N GLY A 422 12.65 27.22 -10.28
CA GLY A 422 11.68 27.32 -11.37
C GLY A 422 11.77 26.17 -12.41
N TRP A 423 12.65 25.21 -12.20
CA TRP A 423 12.91 24.12 -13.13
C TRP A 423 12.03 22.90 -12.85
N HIS A 424 11.14 22.59 -13.76
CA HIS A 424 10.35 21.36 -13.70
C HIS A 424 11.26 20.10 -13.71
N THR A 425 12.39 20.17 -14.38
CA THR A 425 13.38 19.09 -14.50
C THR A 425 13.95 18.66 -13.15
N VAL A 426 14.08 19.55 -12.17
CA VAL A 426 14.65 19.25 -10.84
C VAL A 426 13.90 18.16 -10.10
N TRP A 427 12.61 17.97 -10.35
CA TRP A 427 11.84 16.90 -9.74
C TRP A 427 11.47 15.78 -10.73
N VAL A 428 11.29 16.09 -12.01
CA VAL A 428 10.92 15.09 -13.04
C VAL A 428 12.05 14.11 -13.29
N VAL A 429 13.29 14.61 -13.45
CA VAL A 429 14.44 13.73 -13.72
C VAL A 429 14.69 12.74 -12.60
N PRO A 430 14.80 13.13 -11.32
CA PRO A 430 14.93 12.16 -10.23
C PRO A 430 13.75 11.17 -10.14
N ALA A 431 12.51 11.63 -10.39
CA ALA A 431 11.34 10.79 -10.37
C ALA A 431 11.38 9.70 -11.47
N VAL A 432 11.75 10.10 -12.70
CA VAL A 432 11.88 9.18 -13.84
C VAL A 432 13.01 8.19 -13.61
N LEU A 433 14.18 8.65 -13.16
CA LEU A 433 15.32 7.78 -12.88
C LEU A 433 15.02 6.78 -11.77
N TRP A 434 14.36 7.24 -10.70
CA TRP A 434 13.94 6.37 -9.60
C TRP A 434 12.93 5.31 -10.06
N PHE A 435 11.93 5.73 -10.84
CA PHE A 435 10.92 4.80 -11.36
C PHE A 435 11.52 3.79 -12.34
N ALA A 436 12.41 4.24 -13.23
CA ALA A 436 13.12 3.37 -14.15
C ALA A 436 14.00 2.36 -13.39
N PHE A 437 14.78 2.83 -12.42
CA PHE A 437 15.60 1.96 -11.57
C PHE A 437 14.76 0.89 -10.87
N GLY A 438 13.70 1.27 -10.18
CA GLY A 438 12.86 0.30 -9.45
C GLY A 438 12.08 -0.64 -10.36
N THR A 439 11.70 -0.18 -11.58
CA THR A 439 11.08 -1.05 -12.58
C THR A 439 12.09 -2.08 -13.11
N CYS A 440 13.29 -1.65 -13.47
CA CYS A 440 14.37 -2.55 -13.90
C CYS A 440 14.76 -3.53 -12.81
N PHE A 441 14.91 -3.04 -11.57
CA PHE A 441 15.17 -3.89 -10.40
C PHE A 441 14.08 -4.95 -10.23
N SER A 442 12.82 -4.54 -10.22
CA SER A 442 11.68 -5.43 -10.03
C SER A 442 11.61 -6.51 -11.12
N VAL A 443 11.82 -6.12 -12.37
CA VAL A 443 11.78 -7.06 -13.50
C VAL A 443 12.97 -8.01 -13.47
N PHE A 444 14.17 -7.50 -13.14
CA PHE A 444 15.36 -8.34 -13.00
C PHE A 444 15.15 -9.42 -11.93
N MET A 445 14.65 -9.04 -10.74
CA MET A 445 14.42 -9.97 -9.64
C MET A 445 13.33 -11.00 -9.94
N LEU A 446 12.36 -10.70 -10.81
CA LEU A 446 11.31 -11.65 -11.15
C LEU A 446 11.67 -12.60 -12.30
N VAL A 447 12.46 -12.14 -13.26
CA VAL A 447 12.67 -12.86 -14.52
C VAL A 447 14.03 -13.55 -14.57
N PHE A 448 15.06 -12.92 -14.03
CA PHE A 448 16.45 -13.35 -14.16
C PHE A 448 17.07 -13.86 -12.86
N PHE A 449 16.50 -13.49 -11.73
CA PHE A 449 17.00 -13.93 -10.45
C PHE A 449 16.29 -15.25 -10.05
N GLU A 450 17.08 -16.27 -9.65
CA GLU A 450 16.56 -17.64 -9.47
C GLU A 450 15.85 -17.86 -8.12
N TRP A 451 16.10 -17.00 -7.13
CA TRP A 451 15.64 -17.19 -5.76
C TRP A 451 14.35 -16.42 -5.45
N ALA A 452 13.62 -16.91 -4.45
CA ALA A 452 12.40 -16.26 -3.97
C ALA A 452 12.68 -14.84 -3.46
N ILE A 453 11.84 -13.88 -3.89
CA ILE A 453 11.97 -12.46 -3.53
C ILE A 453 11.20 -12.10 -2.27
#